data_a7ac08565458f91dd6b2d6accaff6892
#
_entry.id   a7ac08565458f91dd6b2d6accaff6892
#
_cell.length_a   1.000
_cell.length_b   1.000
_cell.length_c   1.000
_cell.angle_alpha   90.00
_cell.angle_beta   90.00
_cell.angle_gamma   90.00
#
_symmetry.space_group_name_H-M   'P 1'
#
loop_
_entity.id
_entity.type
_entity.pdbx_description
1 polymer ?
#
loop_
_entity_poly.entity_id
_entity_poly.type
_entity_poly.pdbx_seq_one_letter_code
_entity_poly.pdbx_strand_id
1 'polypeptide(L)'
;MKNLRWTIVSLVALATIINYIDRTALSVMWPGIADDLGMDSHDYANIMSVFLIAYAIGQAVFGRVFDAIGTRLGFMLSIVVWSISIALHALATSVTSFSIFRTLLGFGEAGNWPGATKANAEWFPAKERALAQGIFGAGASAGSIIAPPLVAFLYAFLGWQATFVVVALLGFIWLVPWLIIYKSGPDAHPWITQEERELILSGQISAEKQEDEYVPTLRELLSHRQSWSVISARFFIEPIWWLFVAWLPLYLNDKFGFDVKAIGASAWIPYCGAAAGALFGGWLSGKLMSNGWSVNKSRKFAVLVGGCCMLPALLATTVAATPAAALALITVILFGFQAAINNIQTLPSDYFSGKSVASLAGISGAVGVISVITAIQLVPIITNDGTYYPPFFILGASLVPLMLISVLFVGGRITPVRSKQEKKQLVEAAN
;
A
#
# COMPACT_ATOMS: atom_id res chain seq x y z
N MET A 1 -1.11 -20.00 25.10
CA MET A 1 -2.30 -19.57 24.30
C MET A 1 -2.30 -20.37 23.00
N LYS A 2 -3.43 -20.96 22.61
CA LYS A 2 -3.57 -21.56 21.27
C LYS A 2 -3.73 -20.45 20.23
N ASN A 3 -3.12 -20.63 19.08
CA ASN A 3 -3.23 -19.69 17.94
C ASN A 3 -2.64 -18.29 18.20
N LEU A 4 -1.57 -18.18 18.97
CA LEU A 4 -0.92 -16.92 19.31
C LEU A 4 -0.45 -16.16 18.04
N ARG A 5 0.00 -16.87 17.00
CA ARG A 5 0.39 -16.28 15.71
C ARG A 5 -0.73 -15.45 15.08
N TRP A 6 -1.98 -15.90 15.19
CA TRP A 6 -3.14 -15.16 14.66
C TRP A 6 -3.43 -13.90 15.48
N THR A 7 -3.18 -13.93 16.79
CA THR A 7 -3.26 -12.72 17.62
C THR A 7 -2.19 -11.71 17.22
N ILE A 8 -0.97 -12.16 16.94
CA ILE A 8 0.13 -11.28 16.47
C ILE A 8 -0.22 -10.63 15.15
N VAL A 9 -0.66 -11.39 14.13
CA VAL A 9 -1.03 -10.80 12.84
C VAL A 9 -2.25 -9.88 12.93
N SER A 10 -3.18 -10.15 13.83
CA SER A 10 -4.33 -9.26 14.09
C SER A 10 -3.88 -7.93 14.70
N LEU A 11 -2.89 -7.94 15.62
CA LEU A 11 -2.28 -6.71 16.11
C LEU A 11 -1.56 -5.94 15.02
N VAL A 12 -0.83 -6.62 14.14
CA VAL A 12 -0.16 -5.99 12.98
C VAL A 12 -1.20 -5.39 12.02
N ALA A 13 -2.31 -6.09 11.76
CA ALA A 13 -3.41 -5.58 10.96
C ALA A 13 -4.04 -4.33 11.59
N LEU A 14 -4.24 -4.32 12.92
CA LEU A 14 -4.75 -3.16 13.65
C LEU A 14 -3.79 -1.96 13.57
N ALA A 15 -2.46 -2.19 13.68
CA ALA A 15 -1.47 -1.14 13.45
C ALA A 15 -1.59 -0.55 12.04
N THR A 16 -1.83 -1.40 11.04
CA THR A 16 -2.02 -0.95 9.65
C THR A 16 -3.32 -0.14 9.50
N ILE A 17 -4.41 -0.53 10.18
CA ILE A 17 -5.66 0.28 10.22
C ILE A 17 -5.37 1.68 10.78
N ILE A 18 -4.69 1.77 11.91
CA ILE A 18 -4.33 3.06 12.55
C ILE A 18 -3.45 3.88 11.60
N ASN A 19 -2.43 3.28 11.00
CA ASN A 19 -1.55 3.92 10.04
C ASN A 19 -2.32 4.58 8.88
N TYR A 20 -3.36 3.91 8.35
CA TYR A 20 -4.19 4.48 7.28
C TYR A 20 -5.18 5.54 7.78
N ILE A 21 -5.62 5.48 9.04
CA ILE A 21 -6.40 6.55 9.67
C ILE A 21 -5.55 7.82 9.78
N ASP A 22 -4.32 7.70 10.31
CA ASP A 22 -3.36 8.79 10.47
C ASP A 22 -3.06 9.47 9.12
N ARG A 23 -2.81 8.65 8.11
CA ARG A 23 -2.50 9.10 6.75
C ARG A 23 -3.63 9.89 6.11
N THR A 24 -4.87 9.42 6.30
CA THR A 24 -6.07 9.99 5.68
C THR A 24 -6.57 11.23 6.45
N ALA A 25 -6.21 11.39 7.72
CA ALA A 25 -6.71 12.46 8.58
C ALA A 25 -6.51 13.86 7.96
N LEU A 26 -5.31 14.15 7.41
CA LEU A 26 -5.06 15.44 6.77
C LEU A 26 -5.96 15.68 5.57
N SER A 27 -6.09 14.69 4.66
CA SER A 27 -6.87 14.87 3.43
C SER A 27 -8.36 15.10 3.71
N VAL A 28 -8.92 14.43 4.71
CA VAL A 28 -10.32 14.61 5.13
C VAL A 28 -10.56 15.96 5.76
N MET A 29 -9.63 16.43 6.61
CA MET A 29 -9.78 17.72 7.31
C MET A 29 -9.22 18.91 6.52
N TRP A 30 -8.58 18.65 5.36
CA TRP A 30 -7.89 19.69 4.59
C TRP A 30 -8.77 20.91 4.27
N PRO A 31 -10.04 20.78 3.85
CA PRO A 31 -10.84 21.96 3.57
C PRO A 31 -10.93 22.93 4.77
N GLY A 32 -11.14 22.40 5.96
CA GLY A 32 -11.19 23.25 7.17
C GLY A 32 -9.82 23.78 7.59
N ILE A 33 -8.74 23.01 7.41
CA ILE A 33 -7.38 23.47 7.71
C ILE A 33 -6.94 24.56 6.73
N ALA A 34 -7.25 24.39 5.45
CA ALA A 34 -6.93 25.35 4.41
C ALA A 34 -7.62 26.70 4.64
N ASP A 35 -8.91 26.66 4.99
CA ASP A 35 -9.69 27.87 5.33
C ASP A 35 -9.12 28.60 6.56
N ASP A 36 -8.80 27.83 7.62
CA ASP A 36 -8.28 28.39 8.88
C ASP A 36 -6.89 29.04 8.74
N LEU A 37 -6.04 28.48 7.87
CA LEU A 37 -4.61 28.87 7.76
C LEU A 37 -4.28 29.58 6.45
N GLY A 38 -5.25 29.75 5.55
CA GLY A 38 -5.06 30.43 4.26
C GLY A 38 -4.12 29.65 3.32
N MET A 39 -4.22 28.31 3.32
CA MET A 39 -3.41 27.42 2.50
C MET A 39 -4.15 26.99 1.22
N ASP A 40 -3.38 26.69 0.18
CA ASP A 40 -3.91 26.29 -1.12
C ASP A 40 -3.60 24.81 -1.48
N SER A 41 -3.97 24.41 -2.69
CA SER A 41 -3.75 23.07 -3.21
C SER A 41 -2.27 22.77 -3.51
N HIS A 42 -1.45 23.77 -3.82
CA HIS A 42 -0.01 23.62 -3.97
C HIS A 42 0.68 23.34 -2.63
N ASP A 43 0.23 24.03 -1.57
CA ASP A 43 0.71 23.80 -0.21
C ASP A 43 0.41 22.37 0.23
N TYR A 44 -0.81 21.88 -0.03
CA TYR A 44 -1.20 20.50 0.22
C TYR A 44 -0.31 19.50 -0.53
N ALA A 45 -0.10 19.71 -1.83
CA ALA A 45 0.74 18.86 -2.66
C ALA A 45 2.20 18.79 -2.14
N ASN A 46 2.74 19.94 -1.69
CA ASN A 46 4.06 20.01 -1.09
C ASN A 46 4.15 19.22 0.21
N ILE A 47 3.16 19.41 1.12
CA ILE A 47 3.08 18.70 2.39
C ILE A 47 2.95 17.17 2.18
N MET A 48 2.17 16.73 1.18
CA MET A 48 2.05 15.31 0.83
C MET A 48 3.32 14.75 0.21
N SER A 49 4.03 15.54 -0.61
CA SER A 49 5.27 15.11 -1.28
C SER A 49 6.41 14.89 -0.29
N VAL A 50 6.61 15.77 0.68
CA VAL A 50 7.65 15.60 1.71
C VAL A 50 7.36 14.37 2.58
N PHE A 51 6.08 14.07 2.87
CA PHE A 51 5.69 12.83 3.52
C PHE A 51 6.13 11.59 2.73
N LEU A 52 5.85 11.56 1.42
CA LEU A 52 6.19 10.42 0.57
C LEU A 52 7.71 10.23 0.40
N ILE A 53 8.47 11.32 0.31
CA ILE A 53 9.94 11.26 0.26
C ILE A 53 10.47 10.66 1.57
N ALA A 54 10.02 11.17 2.71
CA ALA A 54 10.42 10.67 4.01
C ALA A 54 10.00 9.22 4.24
N TYR A 55 8.82 8.84 3.77
CA TYR A 55 8.31 7.47 3.80
C TYR A 55 9.20 6.51 2.99
N ALA A 56 9.59 6.90 1.78
CA ALA A 56 10.47 6.09 0.95
C ALA A 56 11.86 5.86 1.59
N ILE A 57 12.44 6.91 2.16
CA ILE A 57 13.71 6.83 2.90
C ILE A 57 13.53 5.98 4.15
N GLY A 58 12.45 6.22 4.89
CA GLY A 58 12.12 5.52 6.13
C GLY A 58 11.96 4.01 5.94
N GLN A 59 11.38 3.55 4.83
CA GLN A 59 11.28 2.11 4.53
C GLN A 59 12.63 1.41 4.49
N ALA A 60 13.62 2.03 3.84
CA ALA A 60 14.98 1.47 3.77
C ALA A 60 15.68 1.49 5.14
N VAL A 61 15.47 2.54 5.92
CA VAL A 61 16.06 2.68 7.28
C VAL A 61 15.40 1.69 8.24
N PHE A 62 14.08 1.64 8.31
CA PHE A 62 13.37 0.76 9.23
C PHE A 62 13.58 -0.72 8.94
N GLY A 63 13.79 -1.12 7.68
CA GLY A 63 14.21 -2.49 7.37
C GLY A 63 15.45 -2.90 8.17
N ARG A 64 16.49 -2.05 8.19
CA ARG A 64 17.72 -2.29 8.98
C ARG A 64 17.49 -2.16 10.49
N VAL A 65 16.66 -1.21 10.91
CA VAL A 65 16.30 -1.02 12.33
C VAL A 65 15.63 -2.28 12.87
N PHE A 66 14.64 -2.83 12.17
CA PHE A 66 14.00 -4.08 12.56
C PHE A 66 14.98 -5.27 12.63
N ASP A 67 15.97 -5.31 11.75
CA ASP A 67 17.00 -6.35 11.80
C ASP A 67 17.94 -6.19 12.99
N ALA A 68 18.27 -4.95 13.35
CA ALA A 68 19.20 -4.64 14.44
C ALA A 68 18.57 -4.81 15.85
N ILE A 69 17.33 -4.32 16.05
CA ILE A 69 16.70 -4.27 17.38
C ILE A 69 15.52 -5.25 17.55
N GLY A 70 15.20 -6.01 16.49
CA GLY A 70 14.11 -6.99 16.48
C GLY A 70 12.72 -6.37 16.30
N THR A 71 11.75 -7.25 16.01
CA THR A 71 10.38 -6.87 15.62
C THR A 71 9.63 -6.13 16.73
N ARG A 72 9.80 -6.54 17.98
CA ARG A 72 9.12 -5.93 19.14
C ARG A 72 9.46 -4.45 19.30
N LEU A 73 10.76 -4.15 19.39
CA LEU A 73 11.25 -2.77 19.60
C LEU A 73 11.15 -1.94 18.32
N GLY A 74 11.31 -2.57 17.15
CA GLY A 74 11.14 -1.91 15.85
C GLY A 74 9.73 -1.33 15.68
N PHE A 75 8.67 -2.11 15.98
CA PHE A 75 7.30 -1.60 15.98
C PHE A 75 7.08 -0.53 17.05
N MET A 76 7.58 -0.74 18.26
CA MET A 76 7.47 0.26 19.31
C MET A 76 8.07 1.60 18.87
N LEU A 77 9.29 1.61 18.33
CA LEU A 77 9.96 2.82 17.86
C LEU A 77 9.17 3.47 16.73
N SER A 78 8.77 2.70 15.72
CA SER A 78 8.00 3.19 14.58
C SER A 78 6.70 3.86 15.04
N ILE A 79 5.92 3.19 15.89
CA ILE A 79 4.62 3.69 16.38
C ILE A 79 4.78 4.91 17.28
N VAL A 80 5.77 4.93 18.16
CA VAL A 80 6.04 6.12 19.00
C VAL A 80 6.38 7.32 18.13
N VAL A 81 7.27 7.15 17.14
CA VAL A 81 7.67 8.24 16.23
C VAL A 81 6.45 8.75 15.46
N TRP A 82 5.65 7.88 14.84
CA TRP A 82 4.49 8.35 14.06
C TRP A 82 3.38 8.95 14.95
N SER A 83 3.11 8.37 16.14
CA SER A 83 2.08 8.90 17.05
C SER A 83 2.45 10.27 17.61
N ILE A 84 3.71 10.48 17.96
CA ILE A 84 4.20 11.83 18.31
C ILE A 84 4.06 12.77 17.11
N SER A 85 4.47 12.32 15.93
CA SER A 85 4.42 13.14 14.72
C SER A 85 2.99 13.56 14.35
N ILE A 86 2.00 12.67 14.46
CA ILE A 86 0.61 13.01 14.18
C ILE A 86 0.06 13.98 15.25
N ALA A 87 0.42 13.80 16.53
CA ALA A 87 0.03 14.73 17.60
C ALA A 87 0.60 16.15 17.38
N LEU A 88 1.84 16.26 16.87
CA LEU A 88 2.48 17.55 16.58
C LEU A 88 1.71 18.34 15.51
N HIS A 89 0.94 17.71 14.61
CA HIS A 89 0.11 18.43 13.64
C HIS A 89 -0.89 19.37 14.33
N ALA A 90 -1.31 19.08 15.55
CA ALA A 90 -2.17 19.97 16.32
C ALA A 90 -1.55 21.35 16.63
N LEU A 91 -0.21 21.44 16.56
CA LEU A 91 0.56 22.66 16.78
C LEU A 91 0.97 23.36 15.48
N ALA A 92 0.53 22.84 14.34
CA ALA A 92 0.90 23.41 13.05
C ALA A 92 0.17 24.72 12.77
N THR A 93 0.92 25.74 12.33
CA THR A 93 0.39 27.08 12.04
C THR A 93 0.83 27.58 10.65
N SER A 94 1.56 26.77 9.91
CA SER A 94 2.11 27.14 8.60
C SER A 94 2.39 25.90 7.75
N VAL A 95 2.54 26.09 6.43
CA VAL A 95 2.98 25.04 5.49
C VAL A 95 4.28 24.39 5.94
N THR A 96 5.23 25.20 6.44
CA THR A 96 6.52 24.70 6.92
C THR A 96 6.36 23.77 8.14
N SER A 97 5.56 24.15 9.14
CA SER A 97 5.32 23.31 10.31
C SER A 97 4.59 22.01 9.93
N PHE A 98 3.56 22.06 9.07
CA PHE A 98 2.93 20.87 8.53
C PHE A 98 3.91 19.97 7.78
N SER A 99 4.78 20.55 6.94
CA SER A 99 5.78 19.81 6.17
C SER A 99 6.79 19.11 7.08
N ILE A 100 7.27 19.76 8.15
CA ILE A 100 8.16 19.14 9.13
C ILE A 100 7.47 17.95 9.81
N PHE A 101 6.26 18.16 10.33
CA PHE A 101 5.54 17.09 11.03
C PHE A 101 5.12 15.95 10.09
N ARG A 102 4.78 16.24 8.84
CA ARG A 102 4.54 15.22 7.80
C ARG A 102 5.79 14.45 7.42
N THR A 103 6.95 15.10 7.39
CA THR A 103 8.23 14.42 7.16
C THR A 103 8.50 13.41 8.28
N LEU A 104 8.35 13.81 9.55
CA LEU A 104 8.51 12.94 10.71
C LEU A 104 7.49 11.80 10.69
N LEU A 105 6.23 12.10 10.34
CA LEU A 105 5.17 11.10 10.22
C LEU A 105 5.48 10.08 9.14
N GLY A 106 5.86 10.54 7.94
CA GLY A 106 6.21 9.66 6.82
C GLY A 106 7.36 8.73 7.17
N PHE A 107 8.40 9.26 7.83
CA PHE A 107 9.51 8.45 8.31
C PHE A 107 9.06 7.40 9.34
N GLY A 108 8.27 7.79 10.35
CA GLY A 108 7.77 6.87 11.39
C GLY A 108 6.85 5.78 10.83
N GLU A 109 5.90 6.14 9.99
CA GLU A 109 4.94 5.21 9.37
C GLU A 109 5.59 4.17 8.42
N ALA A 110 6.75 4.52 7.86
CA ALA A 110 7.47 3.67 6.92
C ALA A 110 7.88 2.31 7.51
N GLY A 111 7.97 2.20 8.85
CA GLY A 111 8.31 0.95 9.54
C GLY A 111 7.19 -0.09 9.53
N ASN A 112 5.93 0.29 9.28
CA ASN A 112 4.80 -0.62 9.35
C ASN A 112 4.95 -1.83 8.40
N TRP A 113 5.26 -1.60 7.13
CA TRP A 113 5.36 -2.68 6.12
C TRP A 113 6.55 -3.62 6.33
N PRO A 114 7.78 -3.13 6.53
CA PRO A 114 8.92 -4.00 6.86
C PRO A 114 8.70 -4.78 8.14
N GLY A 115 8.16 -4.12 9.17
CA GLY A 115 7.85 -4.75 10.46
C GLY A 115 6.80 -5.85 10.33
N ALA A 116 5.72 -5.61 9.59
CA ALA A 116 4.68 -6.60 9.33
C ALA A 116 5.22 -7.81 8.58
N THR A 117 6.02 -7.60 7.55
CA THR A 117 6.65 -8.67 6.78
C THR A 117 7.58 -9.50 7.66
N LYS A 118 8.38 -8.85 8.52
CA LYS A 118 9.26 -9.53 9.46
C LYS A 118 8.49 -10.32 10.51
N ALA A 119 7.45 -9.73 11.12
CA ALA A 119 6.58 -10.42 12.07
C ALA A 119 5.94 -11.68 11.44
N ASN A 120 5.47 -11.56 10.19
CA ASN A 120 4.92 -12.70 9.46
C ASN A 120 5.96 -13.79 9.18
N ALA A 121 7.20 -13.41 8.83
CA ALA A 121 8.29 -14.37 8.62
C ALA A 121 8.67 -15.12 9.91
N GLU A 122 8.65 -14.41 11.04
CA GLU A 122 8.98 -14.98 12.37
C GLU A 122 7.87 -15.90 12.92
N TRP A 123 6.59 -15.54 12.72
CA TRP A 123 5.46 -16.20 13.39
C TRP A 123 4.69 -17.20 12.54
N PHE A 124 4.94 -17.28 11.23
CA PHE A 124 4.16 -18.16 10.36
C PHE A 124 5.03 -19.16 9.59
N PRO A 125 4.60 -20.43 9.52
CA PRO A 125 5.20 -21.38 8.59
C PRO A 125 4.98 -20.91 7.14
N ALA A 126 5.87 -21.27 6.23
CA ALA A 126 5.85 -20.82 4.83
C ALA A 126 4.49 -20.96 4.15
N LYS A 127 3.75 -22.03 4.44
CA LYS A 127 2.41 -22.32 3.87
C LYS A 127 1.33 -21.31 4.29
N GLU A 128 1.45 -20.68 5.47
CA GLU A 128 0.44 -19.76 6.03
C GLU A 128 0.84 -18.28 5.85
N ARG A 129 2.09 -17.98 5.48
CA ARG A 129 2.60 -16.60 5.34
C ARG A 129 1.78 -15.73 4.37
N ALA A 130 1.31 -16.32 3.25
CA ALA A 130 0.51 -15.58 2.28
C ALA A 130 -0.85 -15.15 2.87
N LEU A 131 -1.47 -16.01 3.68
CA LEU A 131 -2.71 -15.67 4.37
C LEU A 131 -2.49 -14.59 5.43
N ALA A 132 -1.42 -14.70 6.24
CA ALA A 132 -1.05 -13.68 7.22
C ALA A 132 -0.77 -12.33 6.56
N GLN A 133 -0.06 -12.32 5.42
CA GLN A 133 0.16 -11.13 4.61
C GLN A 133 -1.16 -10.52 4.12
N GLY A 134 -2.10 -11.35 3.70
CA GLY A 134 -3.44 -10.92 3.28
C GLY A 134 -4.24 -10.27 4.41
N ILE A 135 -4.16 -10.81 5.63
CA ILE A 135 -4.87 -10.28 6.80
C ILE A 135 -4.35 -8.89 7.15
N PHE A 136 -3.03 -8.70 7.25
CA PHE A 136 -2.53 -7.37 7.56
C PHE A 136 -2.71 -6.39 6.39
N GLY A 137 -2.61 -6.85 5.15
CA GLY A 137 -2.89 -6.05 3.96
C GLY A 137 -4.35 -5.58 3.88
N ALA A 138 -5.30 -6.42 4.34
CA ALA A 138 -6.71 -6.02 4.48
C ALA A 138 -6.90 -4.87 5.49
N GLY A 139 -5.98 -4.72 6.46
CA GLY A 139 -5.95 -3.58 7.37
C GLY A 139 -5.86 -2.24 6.64
N ALA A 140 -5.13 -2.15 5.53
CA ALA A 140 -5.04 -0.94 4.71
C ALA A 140 -6.41 -0.52 4.13
N SER A 141 -7.16 -1.47 3.58
CA SER A 141 -8.51 -1.22 3.07
C SER A 141 -9.48 -0.88 4.20
N ALA A 142 -9.43 -1.61 5.31
CA ALA A 142 -10.26 -1.34 6.47
C ALA A 142 -9.99 0.05 7.06
N GLY A 143 -8.71 0.44 7.20
CA GLY A 143 -8.31 1.77 7.63
C GLY A 143 -8.84 2.87 6.70
N SER A 144 -8.72 2.68 5.38
CA SER A 144 -9.24 3.63 4.39
C SER A 144 -10.77 3.78 4.41
N ILE A 145 -11.49 2.71 4.77
CA ILE A 145 -12.96 2.76 4.93
C ILE A 145 -13.34 3.47 6.23
N ILE A 146 -12.65 3.17 7.33
CA ILE A 146 -12.96 3.69 8.66
C ILE A 146 -12.53 5.15 8.80
N ALA A 147 -11.42 5.56 8.19
CA ALA A 147 -10.81 6.87 8.39
C ALA A 147 -11.74 8.05 8.06
N PRO A 148 -12.39 8.16 6.88
CA PRO A 148 -13.19 9.34 6.57
C PRO A 148 -14.34 9.58 7.56
N PRO A 149 -15.20 8.59 7.89
CA PRO A 149 -16.28 8.82 8.85
C PRO A 149 -15.77 9.08 10.27
N LEU A 150 -14.72 8.39 10.71
CA LEU A 150 -14.14 8.58 12.04
C LEU A 150 -13.52 9.99 12.18
N VAL A 151 -12.71 10.39 11.22
CA VAL A 151 -12.03 11.69 11.23
C VAL A 151 -13.05 12.81 11.14
N ALA A 152 -14.04 12.72 10.24
CA ALA A 152 -15.09 13.72 10.12
C ALA A 152 -15.95 13.83 11.39
N PHE A 153 -16.25 12.70 12.05
CA PHE A 153 -16.95 12.69 13.34
C PHE A 153 -16.14 13.44 14.40
N LEU A 154 -14.86 13.09 14.58
CA LEU A 154 -13.99 13.76 15.54
C LEU A 154 -13.85 15.26 15.23
N TYR A 155 -13.65 15.61 13.96
CA TYR A 155 -13.53 17.00 13.51
C TYR A 155 -14.78 17.82 13.86
N ALA A 156 -15.97 17.27 13.66
CA ALA A 156 -17.22 17.98 13.93
C ALA A 156 -17.41 18.37 15.40
N PHE A 157 -16.83 17.61 16.34
CA PHE A 157 -16.96 17.87 17.78
C PHE A 157 -15.75 18.55 18.39
N LEU A 158 -14.56 18.34 17.83
CA LEU A 158 -13.29 18.71 18.47
C LEU A 158 -12.47 19.73 17.65
N GLY A 159 -12.80 19.94 16.38
CA GLY A 159 -11.94 20.66 15.44
C GLY A 159 -10.72 19.84 15.01
N TRP A 160 -9.93 20.36 14.07
CA TRP A 160 -8.83 19.61 13.45
C TRP A 160 -7.64 19.38 14.40
N GLN A 161 -7.30 20.34 15.26
CA GLN A 161 -6.19 20.22 16.21
C GLN A 161 -6.41 19.04 17.18
N ALA A 162 -7.54 19.02 17.87
CA ALA A 162 -7.82 17.97 18.83
C ALA A 162 -8.08 16.62 18.14
N THR A 163 -8.58 16.60 16.90
CA THR A 163 -8.70 15.38 16.10
C THR A 163 -7.34 14.73 15.87
N PHE A 164 -6.30 15.48 15.51
CA PHE A 164 -4.95 14.93 15.38
C PHE A 164 -4.43 14.33 16.68
N VAL A 165 -4.70 14.96 17.82
CA VAL A 165 -4.32 14.44 19.14
C VAL A 165 -5.04 13.12 19.46
N VAL A 166 -6.36 13.05 19.23
CA VAL A 166 -7.15 11.83 19.48
C VAL A 166 -6.71 10.69 18.58
N VAL A 167 -6.45 10.97 17.30
CA VAL A 167 -5.93 9.97 16.34
C VAL A 167 -4.56 9.47 16.76
N ALA A 168 -3.67 10.35 17.23
CA ALA A 168 -2.36 9.97 17.77
C ALA A 168 -2.46 9.02 18.98
N LEU A 169 -3.46 9.21 19.84
CA LEU A 169 -3.68 8.34 21.00
C LEU A 169 -4.00 6.90 20.62
N LEU A 170 -4.60 6.65 19.45
CA LEU A 170 -4.84 5.28 18.95
C LEU A 170 -3.54 4.49 18.83
N GLY A 171 -2.47 5.10 18.35
CA GLY A 171 -1.15 4.46 18.28
C GLY A 171 -0.58 4.14 19.66
N PHE A 172 -0.67 5.07 20.62
CA PHE A 172 -0.23 4.81 22.00
C PHE A 172 -1.06 3.73 22.70
N ILE A 173 -2.38 3.72 22.50
CA ILE A 173 -3.27 2.67 23.00
C ILE A 173 -2.87 1.31 22.43
N TRP A 174 -2.55 1.25 21.15
CA TRP A 174 -2.11 0.02 20.48
C TRP A 174 -0.78 -0.51 21.03
N LEU A 175 0.13 0.35 21.47
CA LEU A 175 1.41 -0.08 22.05
C LEU A 175 1.22 -0.95 23.29
N VAL A 176 0.18 -0.73 24.07
CA VAL A 176 -0.06 -1.49 25.31
C VAL A 176 -0.22 -2.99 25.04
N PRO A 177 -1.21 -3.43 24.24
CA PRO A 177 -1.33 -4.85 23.91
C PRO A 177 -0.11 -5.39 23.14
N TRP A 178 0.53 -4.59 22.28
CA TRP A 178 1.75 -5.02 21.59
C TRP A 178 2.87 -5.40 22.54
N LEU A 179 3.21 -4.52 23.48
CA LEU A 179 4.30 -4.75 24.43
C LEU A 179 4.00 -5.87 25.42
N ILE A 180 2.72 -6.12 25.74
CA ILE A 180 2.29 -7.21 26.62
C ILE A 180 2.34 -8.54 25.89
N ILE A 181 1.84 -8.60 24.64
CA ILE A 181 1.66 -9.84 23.89
C ILE A 181 2.93 -10.22 23.14
N TYR A 182 3.57 -9.31 22.43
CA TYR A 182 4.80 -9.59 21.66
C TYR A 182 6.03 -9.53 22.57
N LYS A 183 6.33 -10.61 23.32
CA LYS A 183 7.46 -10.64 24.26
C LYS A 183 8.78 -11.04 23.60
N SER A 184 8.73 -12.05 22.75
CA SER A 184 9.88 -12.63 22.03
C SER A 184 9.40 -13.35 20.79
N GLY A 185 10.31 -13.90 19.99
CA GLY A 185 9.98 -14.79 18.88
C GLY A 185 9.33 -16.10 19.36
N PRO A 186 8.80 -16.91 18.42
CA PRO A 186 8.07 -18.14 18.76
C PRO A 186 8.94 -19.20 19.46
N ASP A 187 10.25 -19.19 19.27
CA ASP A 187 11.23 -20.06 19.90
C ASP A 187 11.28 -19.92 21.43
N ALA A 188 11.18 -18.71 21.94
CA ALA A 188 11.33 -18.38 23.36
C ALA A 188 10.06 -17.75 23.98
N HIS A 189 8.93 -17.74 23.27
CA HIS A 189 7.73 -17.07 23.76
C HIS A 189 7.05 -17.86 24.91
N PRO A 190 6.79 -17.23 26.08
CA PRO A 190 6.31 -17.95 27.27
C PRO A 190 4.87 -18.46 27.13
N TRP A 191 4.06 -17.91 26.23
CA TRP A 191 2.63 -18.22 26.14
C TRP A 191 2.27 -19.11 24.94
N ILE A 192 3.21 -19.42 24.05
CA ILE A 192 2.96 -20.29 22.91
C ILE A 192 2.82 -21.76 23.36
N THR A 193 1.92 -22.51 22.72
CA THR A 193 1.84 -23.95 22.96
C THR A 193 2.98 -24.68 22.25
N GLN A 194 3.37 -25.84 22.78
CA GLN A 194 4.44 -26.64 22.18
C GLN A 194 4.10 -27.05 20.76
N GLU A 195 2.85 -27.45 20.51
CA GLU A 195 2.35 -27.82 19.16
C GLU A 195 2.48 -26.68 18.16
N GLU A 196 2.11 -25.44 18.55
CA GLU A 196 2.20 -24.27 17.68
C GLU A 196 3.65 -23.86 17.44
N ARG A 197 4.51 -23.97 18.46
CA ARG A 197 5.96 -23.72 18.32
C ARG A 197 6.59 -24.67 17.31
N GLU A 198 6.32 -25.98 17.44
CA GLU A 198 6.83 -26.98 16.51
C GLU A 198 6.32 -26.79 15.08
N LEU A 199 5.04 -26.43 14.91
CA LEU A 199 4.46 -26.11 13.63
C LEU A 199 5.19 -24.95 12.93
N ILE A 200 5.51 -23.88 13.67
CA ILE A 200 6.18 -22.70 13.12
C ILE A 200 7.64 -23.05 12.77
N LEU A 201 8.39 -23.62 13.72
CA LEU A 201 9.82 -23.91 13.55
C LEU A 201 10.08 -24.96 12.47
N SER A 202 9.30 -26.04 12.43
CA SER A 202 9.41 -27.06 11.38
C SER A 202 9.13 -26.50 9.98
N GLY A 203 8.16 -25.61 9.87
CA GLY A 203 7.84 -24.93 8.61
C GLY A 203 8.92 -23.93 8.15
N GLN A 204 9.71 -23.38 9.07
CA GLN A 204 10.85 -22.50 8.76
C GLN A 204 12.07 -23.29 8.27
N ILE A 205 12.43 -24.37 8.95
CA ILE A 205 13.55 -25.25 8.59
C ILE A 205 13.35 -25.85 7.17
N SER A 206 12.09 -26.17 6.83
CA SER A 206 11.78 -26.67 5.48
C SER A 206 12.00 -25.63 4.38
N ALA A 207 11.92 -24.34 4.71
CA ALA A 207 12.16 -23.24 3.77
C ALA A 207 13.66 -22.96 3.59
N GLU A 208 14.49 -23.12 4.61
CA GLU A 208 15.95 -22.96 4.55
C GLU A 208 16.64 -24.02 3.68
N LYS A 209 16.04 -25.20 3.51
CA LYS A 209 16.59 -26.27 2.66
C LYS A 209 16.37 -26.07 1.14
N GLN A 210 15.72 -24.97 0.72
CA GLN A 210 15.54 -24.61 -0.70
C GLN A 210 16.61 -23.63 -1.21
N GLU A 211 17.83 -23.63 -0.62
CA GLU A 211 18.88 -22.63 -0.88
C GLU A 211 19.66 -22.78 -2.20
N ASP A 212 19.37 -23.74 -3.07
CA ASP A 212 20.07 -23.91 -4.37
C ASP A 212 19.38 -23.18 -5.55
N GLU A 213 18.58 -22.13 -5.29
CA GLU A 213 17.92 -21.38 -6.36
C GLU A 213 18.78 -20.20 -6.86
N TYR A 214 18.82 -20.03 -8.19
CA TYR A 214 19.51 -18.91 -8.83
C TYR A 214 19.04 -17.56 -8.33
N VAL A 215 19.92 -16.84 -7.63
CA VAL A 215 19.69 -15.46 -7.15
C VAL A 215 20.52 -14.51 -8.00
N PRO A 216 19.91 -13.82 -9.00
CA PRO A 216 20.62 -12.84 -9.80
C PRO A 216 21.14 -11.67 -8.97
N THR A 217 22.32 -11.17 -9.31
CA THR A 217 22.84 -9.90 -8.81
C THR A 217 21.92 -8.73 -9.22
N LEU A 218 22.00 -7.59 -8.54
CA LEU A 218 21.20 -6.42 -8.88
C LEU A 218 21.36 -5.99 -10.34
N ARG A 219 22.58 -6.04 -10.87
CA ARG A 219 22.88 -5.71 -12.26
C ARG A 219 22.24 -6.71 -13.24
N GLU A 220 22.29 -7.99 -12.93
CA GLU A 220 21.62 -9.04 -13.71
C GLU A 220 20.12 -8.91 -13.62
N LEU A 221 19.57 -8.65 -12.43
CA LEU A 221 18.15 -8.42 -12.21
C LEU A 221 17.63 -7.30 -13.11
N LEU A 222 18.32 -6.16 -13.16
CA LEU A 222 17.96 -5.02 -14.01
C LEU A 222 18.26 -5.24 -15.51
N SER A 223 19.03 -6.26 -15.88
CA SER A 223 19.25 -6.63 -17.29
C SER A 223 18.07 -7.41 -17.89
N HIS A 224 17.19 -7.95 -17.06
CA HIS A 224 16.05 -8.73 -17.52
C HIS A 224 14.84 -7.85 -17.85
N ARG A 225 14.23 -8.03 -19.03
CA ARG A 225 13.02 -7.34 -19.44
C ARG A 225 11.83 -7.59 -18.52
N GLN A 226 11.80 -8.74 -17.83
CA GLN A 226 10.80 -9.09 -16.84
C GLN A 226 10.82 -8.13 -15.65
N SER A 227 11.99 -7.72 -15.21
CA SER A 227 12.14 -6.71 -14.16
C SER A 227 11.56 -5.37 -14.58
N TRP A 228 11.83 -4.94 -15.81
CA TRP A 228 11.29 -3.69 -16.36
C TRP A 228 9.77 -3.73 -16.55
N SER A 229 9.20 -4.90 -16.83
CA SER A 229 7.74 -5.07 -16.85
C SER A 229 7.11 -4.75 -15.49
N VAL A 230 7.70 -5.23 -14.40
CA VAL A 230 7.21 -4.97 -13.03
C VAL A 230 7.44 -3.51 -12.65
N ILE A 231 8.64 -2.99 -12.89
CA ILE A 231 9.04 -1.62 -12.55
C ILE A 231 8.13 -0.62 -13.28
N SER A 232 7.97 -0.75 -14.60
CA SER A 232 7.14 0.16 -15.38
C SER A 232 5.65 0.01 -15.08
N ALA A 233 5.16 -1.22 -14.86
CA ALA A 233 3.77 -1.43 -14.46
C ALA A 233 3.45 -0.71 -13.14
N ARG A 234 4.34 -0.79 -12.15
CA ARG A 234 4.17 -0.09 -10.87
C ARG A 234 4.31 1.42 -11.02
N PHE A 235 5.24 1.89 -11.84
CA PHE A 235 5.37 3.32 -12.15
C PHE A 235 4.07 3.91 -12.68
N PHE A 236 3.36 3.20 -13.56
CA PHE A 236 2.14 3.71 -14.18
C PHE A 236 0.87 3.47 -13.36
N ILE A 237 0.80 2.43 -12.54
CA ILE A 237 -0.43 2.14 -11.79
C ILE A 237 -0.48 2.82 -10.41
N GLU A 238 0.65 2.92 -9.69
CA GLU A 238 0.69 3.45 -8.32
C GLU A 238 0.09 4.87 -8.19
N PRO A 239 0.32 5.81 -9.12
CA PRO A 239 -0.29 7.14 -9.03
C PRO A 239 -1.80 7.11 -8.95
N ILE A 240 -2.48 6.16 -9.62
CA ILE A 240 -3.95 6.08 -9.62
C ILE A 240 -4.50 5.91 -8.20
N TRP A 241 -3.89 5.06 -7.38
CA TRP A 241 -4.29 4.88 -5.99
C TRP A 241 -4.09 6.14 -5.16
N TRP A 242 -2.89 6.71 -5.24
CA TRP A 242 -2.51 7.85 -4.43
C TRP A 242 -3.22 9.14 -4.80
N LEU A 243 -3.59 9.29 -6.07
CA LEU A 243 -4.44 10.40 -6.51
C LEU A 243 -5.78 10.38 -5.75
N PHE A 244 -6.41 9.21 -5.58
CA PHE A 244 -7.66 9.14 -4.82
C PHE A 244 -7.45 9.21 -3.30
N VAL A 245 -6.41 8.59 -2.76
CA VAL A 245 -6.10 8.67 -1.32
C VAL A 245 -5.83 10.11 -0.89
N ALA A 246 -5.10 10.87 -1.70
CA ALA A 246 -4.75 12.25 -1.40
C ALA A 246 -5.85 13.25 -1.81
N TRP A 247 -6.42 13.12 -3.01
CA TRP A 247 -7.22 14.17 -3.64
C TRP A 247 -8.72 13.92 -3.69
N LEU A 248 -9.23 12.73 -3.33
CA LEU A 248 -10.67 12.47 -3.34
C LEU A 248 -11.45 13.43 -2.43
N PRO A 249 -11.03 13.70 -1.17
CA PRO A 249 -11.73 14.66 -0.34
C PRO A 249 -11.75 16.08 -0.93
N LEU A 250 -10.62 16.53 -1.47
CA LEU A 250 -10.50 17.83 -2.11
C LEU A 250 -11.40 17.92 -3.36
N TYR A 251 -11.38 16.90 -4.21
CA TYR A 251 -12.26 16.82 -5.37
C TYR A 251 -13.75 16.92 -5.00
N LEU A 252 -14.16 16.26 -3.92
CA LEU A 252 -15.55 16.33 -3.45
C LEU A 252 -15.89 17.73 -2.91
N ASN A 253 -14.96 18.37 -2.22
CA ASN A 253 -15.10 19.74 -1.74
C ASN A 253 -15.17 20.74 -2.90
N ASP A 254 -14.16 20.75 -3.77
CA ASP A 254 -14.00 21.76 -4.83
C ASP A 254 -15.10 21.64 -5.90
N LYS A 255 -15.45 20.41 -6.33
CA LYS A 255 -16.42 20.19 -7.39
C LYS A 255 -17.87 20.21 -6.92
N PHE A 256 -18.13 19.69 -5.73
CA PHE A 256 -19.51 19.47 -5.25
C PHE A 256 -19.84 20.25 -3.97
N GLY A 257 -18.89 21.03 -3.43
CA GLY A 257 -19.10 21.83 -2.23
C GLY A 257 -19.28 21.00 -0.96
N PHE A 258 -18.69 19.80 -0.90
CA PHE A 258 -18.80 18.93 0.28
C PHE A 258 -17.97 19.50 1.42
N ASP A 259 -18.59 19.71 2.56
CA ASP A 259 -17.90 19.98 3.82
C ASP A 259 -17.27 18.68 4.39
N VAL A 260 -16.51 18.81 5.46
CA VAL A 260 -15.84 17.67 6.11
C VAL A 260 -16.84 16.58 6.54
N LYS A 261 -18.06 16.97 6.96
CA LYS A 261 -19.11 16.03 7.34
C LYS A 261 -19.62 15.22 6.15
N ALA A 262 -19.90 15.88 5.02
CA ALA A 262 -20.33 15.22 3.79
C ALA A 262 -19.23 14.32 3.20
N ILE A 263 -17.95 14.75 3.26
CA ILE A 263 -16.79 13.95 2.90
C ILE A 263 -16.74 12.69 3.77
N GLY A 264 -16.83 12.82 5.09
CA GLY A 264 -16.84 11.69 6.02
C GLY A 264 -17.95 10.69 5.75
N ALA A 265 -19.14 11.17 5.36
CA ALA A 265 -20.28 10.33 5.05
C ALA A 265 -20.15 9.55 3.73
N SER A 266 -19.26 9.96 2.82
CA SER A 266 -19.25 9.44 1.43
C SER A 266 -17.90 8.96 0.92
N ALA A 267 -16.77 9.54 1.35
CA ALA A 267 -15.45 9.25 0.79
C ALA A 267 -14.94 7.82 1.09
N TRP A 268 -15.55 7.08 1.99
CA TRP A 268 -15.25 5.69 2.26
C TRP A 268 -15.80 4.72 1.21
N ILE A 269 -16.87 5.11 0.48
CA ILE A 269 -17.57 4.24 -0.49
C ILE A 269 -16.63 3.67 -1.55
N PRO A 270 -15.76 4.46 -2.22
CA PRO A 270 -14.82 3.94 -3.19
C PRO A 270 -13.87 2.88 -2.65
N TYR A 271 -13.49 2.95 -1.39
CA TYR A 271 -12.59 1.97 -0.77
C TYR A 271 -13.24 0.61 -0.52
N CYS A 272 -14.58 0.54 -0.43
CA CYS A 272 -15.30 -0.74 -0.48
C CYS A 272 -15.12 -1.41 -1.85
N GLY A 273 -15.14 -0.62 -2.92
CA GLY A 273 -14.78 -1.11 -4.26
C GLY A 273 -13.36 -1.65 -4.33
N ALA A 274 -12.41 -0.95 -3.71
CA ALA A 274 -11.02 -1.40 -3.61
C ALA A 274 -10.92 -2.76 -2.89
N ALA A 275 -11.57 -2.92 -1.74
CA ALA A 275 -11.58 -4.17 -0.99
C ALA A 275 -12.18 -5.33 -1.81
N ALA A 276 -13.32 -5.09 -2.47
CA ALA A 276 -13.94 -6.06 -3.37
C ALA A 276 -13.04 -6.41 -4.56
N GLY A 277 -12.38 -5.43 -5.16
CA GLY A 277 -11.42 -5.60 -6.26
C GLY A 277 -10.21 -6.44 -5.87
N ALA A 278 -9.69 -6.25 -4.66
CA ALA A 278 -8.58 -7.03 -4.13
C ALA A 278 -8.92 -8.52 -4.03
N LEU A 279 -10.10 -8.85 -3.47
CA LEU A 279 -10.59 -10.22 -3.38
C LEU A 279 -10.88 -10.80 -4.76
N PHE A 280 -11.55 -10.04 -5.61
CA PHE A 280 -11.91 -10.46 -6.97
C PHE A 280 -10.68 -10.75 -7.83
N GLY A 281 -9.67 -9.89 -7.84
CA GLY A 281 -8.46 -10.05 -8.65
C GLY A 281 -7.65 -11.29 -8.27
N GLY A 282 -7.54 -11.58 -6.96
CA GLY A 282 -6.92 -12.80 -6.44
C GLY A 282 -7.73 -14.04 -6.79
N TRP A 283 -9.04 -14.02 -6.54
CA TRP A 283 -9.95 -15.10 -6.87
C TRP A 283 -9.97 -15.40 -8.37
N LEU A 284 -10.08 -14.36 -9.23
CA LEU A 284 -10.12 -14.52 -10.67
C LEU A 284 -8.87 -15.24 -11.19
N SER A 285 -7.67 -14.75 -10.85
CA SER A 285 -6.44 -15.39 -11.31
C SER A 285 -6.27 -16.82 -10.76
N GLY A 286 -6.62 -17.06 -9.49
CA GLY A 286 -6.62 -18.39 -8.88
C GLY A 286 -7.61 -19.36 -9.53
N LYS A 287 -8.84 -18.90 -9.81
CA LYS A 287 -9.87 -19.70 -10.49
C LYS A 287 -9.48 -20.08 -11.92
N LEU A 288 -8.88 -19.14 -12.66
CA LEU A 288 -8.39 -19.43 -14.01
C LEU A 288 -7.27 -20.47 -13.98
N MET A 289 -6.33 -20.38 -13.03
CA MET A 289 -5.28 -21.38 -12.86
C MET A 289 -5.84 -22.75 -12.47
N SER A 290 -6.82 -22.81 -11.58
CA SER A 290 -7.50 -24.08 -11.22
C SER A 290 -8.26 -24.70 -12.39
N ASN A 291 -8.70 -23.89 -13.36
CA ASN A 291 -9.32 -24.33 -14.60
C ASN A 291 -8.30 -24.68 -15.71
N GLY A 292 -7.00 -24.83 -15.38
CA GLY A 292 -5.95 -25.24 -16.31
C GLY A 292 -5.30 -24.12 -17.12
N TRP A 293 -5.59 -22.85 -16.82
CA TRP A 293 -4.86 -21.76 -17.47
C TRP A 293 -3.45 -21.67 -16.92
N SER A 294 -2.49 -21.31 -17.78
CA SER A 294 -1.12 -21.03 -17.32
C SER A 294 -1.09 -19.76 -16.46
N VAL A 295 -0.10 -19.67 -15.54
CA VAL A 295 0.16 -18.47 -14.72
C VAL A 295 0.22 -17.23 -15.61
N ASN A 296 0.93 -17.29 -16.74
CA ASN A 296 1.03 -16.21 -17.71
C ASN A 296 -0.33 -15.69 -18.21
N LYS A 297 -1.22 -16.59 -18.63
CA LYS A 297 -2.55 -16.20 -19.14
C LYS A 297 -3.41 -15.66 -18.00
N SER A 298 -3.41 -16.30 -16.84
CA SER A 298 -4.26 -15.94 -15.70
C SER A 298 -3.90 -14.56 -15.13
N ARG A 299 -2.60 -14.28 -14.91
CA ARG A 299 -2.14 -12.98 -14.41
C ARG A 299 -2.44 -11.86 -15.40
N LYS A 300 -2.07 -12.03 -16.67
CA LYS A 300 -2.33 -11.03 -17.71
C LYS A 300 -3.81 -10.74 -17.89
N PHE A 301 -4.65 -11.77 -17.86
CA PHE A 301 -6.10 -11.60 -17.96
C PHE A 301 -6.68 -10.84 -16.78
N ALA A 302 -6.27 -11.15 -15.54
CA ALA A 302 -6.74 -10.44 -14.35
C ALA A 302 -6.32 -8.95 -14.38
N VAL A 303 -5.09 -8.65 -14.81
CA VAL A 303 -4.62 -7.27 -14.98
C VAL A 303 -5.39 -6.55 -16.09
N LEU A 304 -5.67 -7.22 -17.21
CA LEU A 304 -6.47 -6.67 -18.30
C LEU A 304 -7.89 -6.32 -17.83
N VAL A 305 -8.56 -7.22 -17.10
CA VAL A 305 -9.90 -6.97 -16.53
C VAL A 305 -9.87 -5.74 -15.61
N GLY A 306 -8.86 -5.63 -14.73
CA GLY A 306 -8.68 -4.44 -13.90
C GLY A 306 -8.52 -3.16 -14.73
N GLY A 307 -7.70 -3.19 -15.78
CA GLY A 307 -7.52 -2.06 -16.71
C GLY A 307 -8.80 -1.69 -17.47
N CYS A 308 -9.57 -2.70 -17.91
CA CYS A 308 -10.86 -2.49 -18.57
C CYS A 308 -11.93 -1.91 -17.62
N CYS A 309 -11.83 -2.13 -16.32
CA CYS A 309 -12.67 -1.43 -15.34
C CYS A 309 -12.21 0.02 -15.13
N MET A 310 -10.89 0.23 -14.96
CA MET A 310 -10.34 1.55 -14.65
C MET A 310 -10.51 2.56 -15.79
N LEU A 311 -10.11 2.19 -17.01
CA LEU A 311 -10.00 3.15 -18.12
C LEU A 311 -11.34 3.81 -18.49
N PRO A 312 -12.43 3.07 -18.76
CA PRO A 312 -13.71 3.71 -19.10
C PRO A 312 -14.30 4.46 -17.91
N ALA A 313 -14.11 3.98 -16.67
CA ALA A 313 -14.59 4.67 -15.49
C ALA A 313 -13.86 6.01 -15.24
N LEU A 314 -12.53 6.06 -15.43
CA LEU A 314 -11.75 7.31 -15.37
C LEU A 314 -12.25 8.31 -16.41
N LEU A 315 -12.44 7.88 -17.66
CA LEU A 315 -12.96 8.75 -18.71
C LEU A 315 -14.38 9.23 -18.42
N ALA A 316 -15.28 8.35 -17.96
CA ALA A 316 -16.65 8.71 -17.61
C ALA A 316 -16.72 9.69 -16.43
N THR A 317 -15.77 9.64 -15.48
CA THR A 317 -15.74 10.54 -14.33
C THR A 317 -15.47 11.99 -14.75
N THR A 318 -14.83 12.25 -15.90
CA THR A 318 -14.59 13.60 -16.41
C THR A 318 -15.89 14.38 -16.63
N VAL A 319 -16.98 13.68 -16.97
CA VAL A 319 -18.31 14.26 -17.25
C VAL A 319 -19.34 13.98 -16.14
N ALA A 320 -18.90 13.41 -15.01
CA ALA A 320 -19.80 13.14 -13.89
C ALA A 320 -20.41 14.43 -13.33
N ALA A 321 -21.73 14.57 -13.46
CA ALA A 321 -22.46 15.77 -13.06
C ALA A 321 -22.93 15.72 -11.60
N THR A 322 -23.01 14.52 -10.98
CA THR A 322 -23.52 14.36 -9.62
C THR A 322 -22.50 13.65 -8.72
N PRO A 323 -22.48 13.96 -7.42
CA PRO A 323 -21.59 13.30 -6.47
C PRO A 323 -21.76 11.76 -6.47
N ALA A 324 -23.01 11.29 -6.56
CA ALA A 324 -23.30 9.85 -6.57
C ALA A 324 -22.71 9.14 -7.80
N ALA A 325 -22.81 9.75 -9.00
CA ALA A 325 -22.20 9.22 -10.21
C ALA A 325 -20.67 9.22 -10.12
N ALA A 326 -20.07 10.30 -9.61
CA ALA A 326 -18.63 10.38 -9.40
C ALA A 326 -18.13 9.29 -8.42
N LEU A 327 -18.76 9.15 -7.26
CA LEU A 327 -18.41 8.14 -6.26
C LEU A 327 -18.56 6.71 -6.81
N ALA A 328 -19.66 6.44 -7.53
CA ALA A 328 -19.87 5.12 -8.16
C ALA A 328 -18.76 4.79 -9.19
N LEU A 329 -18.40 5.75 -10.05
CA LEU A 329 -17.32 5.57 -11.02
C LEU A 329 -15.96 5.41 -10.34
N ILE A 330 -15.65 6.21 -9.31
CA ILE A 330 -14.41 6.07 -8.54
C ILE A 330 -14.36 4.72 -7.82
N THR A 331 -15.50 4.20 -7.37
CA THR A 331 -15.61 2.83 -6.80
C THR A 331 -15.17 1.78 -7.83
N VAL A 332 -15.61 1.90 -9.09
CA VAL A 332 -15.19 1.01 -10.18
C VAL A 332 -13.70 1.18 -10.51
N ILE A 333 -13.18 2.41 -10.46
CA ILE A 333 -11.74 2.68 -10.68
C ILE A 333 -10.91 1.97 -9.61
N LEU A 334 -11.24 2.14 -8.34
CA LEU A 334 -10.49 1.53 -7.24
C LEU A 334 -10.66 0.00 -7.18
N PHE A 335 -11.83 -0.52 -7.57
CA PHE A 335 -12.02 -1.96 -7.79
C PHE A 335 -11.04 -2.49 -8.85
N GLY A 336 -11.02 -1.85 -10.03
CA GLY A 336 -10.12 -2.25 -11.12
C GLY A 336 -8.64 -2.11 -10.74
N PHE A 337 -8.28 -1.04 -10.02
CA PHE A 337 -6.93 -0.84 -9.49
C PHE A 337 -6.47 -2.01 -8.62
N GLN A 338 -7.26 -2.36 -7.61
CA GLN A 338 -6.89 -3.42 -6.69
C GLN A 338 -6.89 -4.80 -7.34
N ALA A 339 -7.81 -5.05 -8.28
CA ALA A 339 -7.80 -6.28 -9.06
C ALA A 339 -6.53 -6.44 -9.91
N ALA A 340 -6.01 -5.34 -10.47
CA ALA A 340 -4.77 -5.34 -11.25
C ALA A 340 -3.52 -5.37 -10.38
N ILE A 341 -3.40 -4.46 -9.38
CA ILE A 341 -2.16 -4.27 -8.62
C ILE A 341 -1.77 -5.53 -7.84
N ASN A 342 -2.72 -6.26 -7.25
CA ASN A 342 -2.42 -7.50 -6.54
C ASN A 342 -1.78 -8.55 -7.45
N ASN A 343 -2.21 -8.63 -8.71
CA ASN A 343 -1.61 -9.52 -9.69
C ASN A 343 -0.24 -9.00 -10.18
N ILE A 344 -0.04 -7.69 -10.28
CA ILE A 344 1.26 -7.09 -10.62
C ILE A 344 2.27 -7.33 -9.50
N GLN A 345 1.86 -7.20 -8.23
CA GLN A 345 2.74 -7.42 -7.07
C GLN A 345 3.17 -8.89 -6.89
N THR A 346 2.49 -9.85 -7.51
CA THR A 346 2.93 -11.24 -7.52
C THR A 346 3.94 -11.55 -8.63
N LEU A 347 4.09 -10.69 -9.66
CA LEU A 347 4.99 -10.92 -10.78
C LEU A 347 6.47 -11.11 -10.37
N PRO A 348 7.03 -10.38 -9.38
CA PRO A 348 8.38 -10.67 -8.91
C PRO A 348 8.59 -12.12 -8.52
N SER A 349 7.65 -12.75 -7.81
CA SER A 349 7.73 -14.16 -7.41
C SER A 349 7.39 -15.13 -8.54
N ASP A 350 6.64 -14.70 -9.56
CA ASP A 350 6.37 -15.51 -10.75
C ASP A 350 7.56 -15.52 -11.73
N TYR A 351 8.44 -14.50 -11.67
CA TYR A 351 9.64 -14.39 -12.53
C TYR A 351 10.92 -14.84 -11.84
N PHE A 352 11.08 -14.57 -10.56
CA PHE A 352 12.32 -14.79 -9.81
C PHE A 352 12.05 -15.53 -8.51
N SER A 353 13.12 -16.05 -7.90
CA SER A 353 13.06 -16.76 -6.62
C SER A 353 13.94 -16.11 -5.55
N GLY A 354 13.77 -16.53 -4.30
CA GLY A 354 14.63 -16.15 -3.19
C GLY A 354 14.71 -14.64 -2.94
N LYS A 355 15.91 -14.13 -2.66
CA LYS A 355 16.19 -12.72 -2.31
C LYS A 355 15.91 -11.76 -3.47
N SER A 356 15.91 -12.21 -4.71
CA SER A 356 15.66 -11.39 -5.90
C SER A 356 14.22 -10.86 -5.96
N VAL A 357 13.26 -11.62 -5.41
CA VAL A 357 11.85 -11.21 -5.32
C VAL A 357 11.72 -9.93 -4.50
N ALA A 358 12.32 -9.92 -3.31
CA ALA A 358 12.28 -8.76 -2.42
C ALA A 358 13.01 -7.55 -3.03
N SER A 359 14.14 -7.78 -3.69
CA SER A 359 14.90 -6.72 -4.37
C SER A 359 14.09 -6.07 -5.49
N LEU A 360 13.44 -6.86 -6.35
CA LEU A 360 12.62 -6.34 -7.44
C LEU A 360 11.35 -5.64 -6.92
N ALA A 361 10.71 -6.21 -5.90
CA ALA A 361 9.56 -5.58 -5.25
C ALA A 361 9.93 -4.23 -4.64
N GLY A 362 11.07 -4.13 -3.96
CA GLY A 362 11.59 -2.89 -3.39
C GLY A 362 11.90 -1.82 -4.44
N ILE A 363 12.66 -2.18 -5.50
CA ILE A 363 13.00 -1.25 -6.59
C ILE A 363 11.74 -0.76 -7.28
N SER A 364 10.83 -1.66 -7.64
CA SER A 364 9.59 -1.28 -8.31
C SER A 364 8.71 -0.40 -7.44
N GLY A 365 8.70 -0.64 -6.12
CA GLY A 365 8.02 0.22 -5.15
C GLY A 365 8.63 1.62 -5.08
N ALA A 366 9.96 1.72 -4.98
CA ALA A 366 10.65 3.02 -4.94
C ALA A 366 10.40 3.84 -6.22
N VAL A 367 10.46 3.20 -7.40
CA VAL A 367 10.14 3.84 -8.68
C VAL A 367 8.66 4.25 -8.74
N GLY A 368 7.75 3.44 -8.18
CA GLY A 368 6.34 3.79 -8.01
C GLY A 368 6.14 5.05 -7.17
N VAL A 369 6.88 5.21 -6.05
CA VAL A 369 6.80 6.42 -5.22
C VAL A 369 7.21 7.68 -5.99
N ILE A 370 8.25 7.59 -6.83
CA ILE A 370 8.67 8.74 -7.67
C ILE A 370 7.53 9.17 -8.59
N SER A 371 6.84 8.23 -9.25
CA SER A 371 5.70 8.54 -10.12
C SER A 371 4.53 9.14 -9.35
N VAL A 372 4.29 8.66 -8.13
CA VAL A 372 3.24 9.20 -7.24
C VAL A 372 3.53 10.65 -6.87
N ILE A 373 4.76 10.97 -6.46
CA ILE A 373 5.15 12.34 -6.12
C ILE A 373 4.95 13.25 -7.34
N THR A 374 5.40 12.81 -8.51
CA THR A 374 5.22 13.55 -9.76
C THR A 374 3.74 13.81 -10.04
N ALA A 375 2.88 12.80 -9.90
CA ALA A 375 1.45 12.94 -10.14
C ALA A 375 0.80 13.90 -9.13
N ILE A 376 1.11 13.80 -7.84
CA ILE A 376 0.58 14.68 -6.79
C ILE A 376 0.93 16.14 -7.05
N GLN A 377 2.17 16.43 -7.46
CA GLN A 377 2.62 17.79 -7.77
C GLN A 377 1.99 18.34 -9.05
N LEU A 378 1.59 17.49 -9.97
CA LEU A 378 0.92 17.91 -11.20
C LEU A 378 -0.55 18.28 -10.96
N VAL A 379 -1.21 17.73 -9.94
CA VAL A 379 -2.67 17.95 -9.74
C VAL A 379 -3.05 19.41 -9.63
N PRO A 380 -2.47 20.26 -8.77
CA PRO A 380 -2.84 21.66 -8.69
C PRO A 380 -2.73 22.37 -10.04
N ILE A 381 -1.64 22.09 -10.77
CA ILE A 381 -1.35 22.70 -12.09
C ILE A 381 -2.40 22.30 -13.12
N ILE A 382 -2.70 20.99 -13.24
CA ILE A 382 -3.62 20.49 -14.29
C ILE A 382 -5.08 20.72 -13.96
N THR A 383 -5.42 20.91 -12.68
CA THR A 383 -6.79 21.21 -12.23
C THR A 383 -7.05 22.72 -12.09
N ASN A 384 -6.05 23.55 -12.39
CA ASN A 384 -6.12 24.99 -12.18
C ASN A 384 -6.60 25.32 -10.76
N ASP A 385 -5.83 24.83 -9.77
CA ASP A 385 -6.10 24.96 -8.34
C ASP A 385 -7.51 24.50 -7.91
N GLY A 386 -7.92 23.33 -8.41
CA GLY A 386 -9.21 22.71 -8.04
C GLY A 386 -10.42 23.24 -8.79
N THR A 387 -10.26 24.17 -9.72
CA THR A 387 -11.40 24.73 -10.49
C THR A 387 -11.84 23.86 -11.65
N TYR A 388 -10.96 22.98 -12.19
CA TYR A 388 -11.23 22.17 -13.38
C TYR A 388 -10.62 20.76 -13.29
N TYR A 389 -11.40 19.77 -12.90
CA TYR A 389 -10.94 18.39 -12.62
C TYR A 389 -10.84 17.41 -13.82
N PRO A 390 -11.42 17.61 -15.02
CA PRO A 390 -11.26 16.62 -16.10
C PRO A 390 -9.82 16.19 -16.40
N PRO A 391 -8.79 17.08 -16.40
CA PRO A 391 -7.41 16.68 -16.63
C PRO A 391 -6.85 15.71 -15.58
N PHE A 392 -7.31 15.78 -14.32
CA PHE A 392 -6.96 14.83 -13.25
C PHE A 392 -7.34 13.39 -13.63
N PHE A 393 -8.57 13.18 -14.12
CA PHE A 393 -9.03 11.86 -14.53
C PHE A 393 -8.41 11.41 -15.86
N ILE A 394 -8.13 12.35 -16.79
CA ILE A 394 -7.43 12.06 -18.05
C ILE A 394 -5.99 11.63 -17.78
N LEU A 395 -5.29 12.26 -16.82
CA LEU A 395 -3.97 11.80 -16.37
C LEU A 395 -4.04 10.35 -15.91
N GLY A 396 -4.96 10.02 -14.99
CA GLY A 396 -5.16 8.64 -14.52
C GLY A 396 -5.47 7.68 -15.68
N ALA A 397 -6.36 8.08 -16.61
CA ALA A 397 -6.74 7.27 -17.76
C ALA A 397 -5.57 7.01 -18.72
N SER A 398 -4.66 7.97 -18.91
CA SER A 398 -3.47 7.81 -19.76
C SER A 398 -2.46 6.82 -19.22
N LEU A 399 -2.41 6.64 -17.90
CA LEU A 399 -1.49 5.70 -17.23
C LEU A 399 -1.94 4.23 -17.40
N VAL A 400 -3.26 3.97 -17.53
CA VAL A 400 -3.79 2.60 -17.62
C VAL A 400 -3.28 1.83 -18.85
N PRO A 401 -3.32 2.37 -20.08
CA PRO A 401 -2.75 1.68 -21.24
C PRO A 401 -1.25 1.42 -21.11
N LEU A 402 -0.49 2.34 -20.53
CA LEU A 402 0.95 2.20 -20.32
C LEU A 402 1.25 1.07 -19.31
N MET A 403 0.47 0.97 -18.24
CA MET A 403 0.52 -0.16 -17.30
C MET A 403 0.17 -1.48 -18.01
N LEU A 404 -0.88 -1.52 -18.82
CA LEU A 404 -1.26 -2.72 -19.59
C LEU A 404 -0.15 -3.13 -20.57
N ILE A 405 0.44 -2.20 -21.31
CA ILE A 405 1.57 -2.45 -22.20
C ILE A 405 2.75 -3.06 -21.42
N SER A 406 3.04 -2.50 -20.24
CA SER A 406 4.11 -2.99 -19.37
C SER A 406 3.95 -4.47 -19.00
N VAL A 407 2.74 -4.89 -18.61
CA VAL A 407 2.46 -6.27 -18.18
C VAL A 407 2.27 -7.21 -19.38
N LEU A 408 1.54 -6.78 -20.40
CA LEU A 408 1.16 -7.65 -21.51
C LEU A 408 2.32 -7.91 -22.49
N PHE A 409 3.16 -6.90 -22.73
CA PHE A 409 4.17 -6.94 -23.80
C PHE A 409 5.62 -6.86 -23.31
N VAL A 410 5.96 -5.93 -22.40
CA VAL A 410 7.36 -5.69 -22.00
C VAL A 410 7.98 -6.94 -21.37
N GLY A 411 7.31 -7.61 -20.42
CA GLY A 411 7.84 -8.79 -19.73
C GLY A 411 7.84 -10.08 -20.56
N GLY A 412 7.13 -10.11 -21.67
CA GLY A 412 6.94 -11.32 -22.46
C GLY A 412 6.09 -12.37 -21.72
N ARG A 413 6.49 -13.65 -21.81
CA ARG A 413 5.80 -14.70 -21.05
C ARG A 413 6.21 -14.66 -19.58
N ILE A 414 5.22 -14.81 -18.69
CA ILE A 414 5.45 -14.96 -17.26
C ILE A 414 5.89 -16.40 -17.00
N THR A 415 7.20 -16.59 -16.89
CA THR A 415 7.85 -17.85 -16.59
C THR A 415 9.09 -17.58 -15.74
N PRO A 416 9.49 -18.49 -14.83
CA PRO A 416 10.69 -18.31 -14.03
C PRO A 416 11.93 -18.04 -14.88
N VAL A 417 12.70 -17.05 -14.49
CA VAL A 417 13.99 -16.73 -15.11
C VAL A 417 15.04 -17.70 -14.57
N ARG A 418 15.67 -18.43 -15.47
CA ARG A 418 16.70 -19.43 -15.16
C ARG A 418 18.09 -18.90 -15.43
N SER A 419 19.11 -19.43 -14.73
CA SER A 419 20.51 -19.14 -14.98
C SER A 419 20.94 -19.55 -16.40
N LYS A 420 22.04 -18.98 -16.87
CA LYS A 420 22.63 -19.40 -18.17
C LYS A 420 23.04 -20.87 -18.16
N GLN A 421 23.49 -21.39 -17.01
CA GLN A 421 23.89 -22.79 -16.84
C GLN A 421 22.69 -23.75 -16.91
N GLU A 422 21.59 -23.43 -16.19
CA GLU A 422 20.35 -24.21 -16.24
C GLU A 422 19.74 -24.24 -17.65
N LYS A 423 19.80 -23.12 -18.38
CA LYS A 423 19.34 -23.08 -19.79
C LYS A 423 20.16 -24.01 -20.67
N LYS A 424 21.48 -24.06 -20.47
CA LYS A 424 22.39 -24.94 -21.23
C LYS A 424 22.12 -26.42 -20.94
N GLN A 425 21.97 -26.77 -19.66
CA GLN A 425 21.62 -28.15 -19.24
C GLN A 425 20.27 -28.62 -19.79
N LEU A 426 19.27 -27.76 -19.86
CA LEU A 426 17.96 -28.10 -20.42
C LEU A 426 17.99 -28.28 -21.94
N VAL A 427 18.85 -27.56 -22.65
CA VAL A 427 19.08 -27.77 -24.09
C VAL A 427 19.83 -29.07 -24.34
N GLU A 428 20.84 -29.37 -23.51
CA GLU A 428 21.59 -30.61 -23.57
C GLU A 428 20.75 -31.86 -23.20
N ALA A 429 19.77 -31.71 -22.31
CA ALA A 429 18.84 -32.78 -21.93
C ALA A 429 17.66 -32.98 -22.92
N ALA A 430 17.42 -32.03 -23.80
CA ALA A 430 16.36 -32.09 -24.81
C ALA A 430 16.86 -32.59 -26.20
N ASN A 431 18.18 -32.66 -26.37
CA ASN A 431 18.86 -33.30 -27.54
C ASN A 431 19.32 -34.72 -27.20
#